data_ad54437f1e0e0130c4393042cdaa5467
#
_entry.id   ad54437f1e0e0130c4393042cdaa5467
#
_cell.length_a   1.000
_cell.length_b   1.000
_cell.length_c   1.000
_cell.angle_alpha   90.00
_cell.angle_beta   90.00
_cell.angle_gamma   90.00
#
_symmetry.space_group_name_H-M   'P 1'
#
loop_
_entity.id
_entity.type
_entity.pdbx_description
1 polymer ?
#
loop_
_entity_poly.entity_id
_entity_poly.type
_entity_poly.pdbx_seq_one_letter_code
_entity_poly.pdbx_strand_id
1 'polypeptide(L)'
;MVPLDKKHTLRVNKLTDIEHYGREGKISEHYTPPEIEPFQEKEHLRSFMADPSGRGRDQFVMYRGDSVGVFWNNEKDQPENIVDRPGWTETFVQWSPLGTYLTSVHAQGVQLWGGPSWSRQRRFAHPFVNLIAFSPNEQYLVTWSNRPISIPDEGHPALSLDDDGKNYVIWDIKTSKPLRSFAQLDTPASAPDDPARKPPKLPWPAFKWSADDKYVARLTQGSAISVYELPRMNLLDKTTVKIEGVMDFEWAPATTTREGFKGYEQLICYWTPEIGSNPAKVGLMSIPSKEVVRTLNLFSVSDAKLHWQSDASYLCVKVDRHSKSKKSQATTLEIFRVREKGVPVEVVDTIKDTVINFAWEPKGDRFVIITTTEPVGATAVPPKTSVSFFCPEKVKGNAVGNFKHLRTLDKKNSNAIYWSPKGRFVVIATVANQQSSDLDFFDLDFEGEKPESDKDMTANLQLMNIADHYGVTDVEWDPSGRYVATWASAWKHAVRYTSLLFYSSVISSVTDI
;
A
#
# COMPACT_ATOMS: atom_id res chain seq x y z
N MET A 1 3.74 -17.72 22.40
CA MET A 1 4.96 -17.39 21.64
C MET A 1 5.53 -18.69 21.09
N VAL A 2 5.24 -19.02 19.84
CA VAL A 2 5.91 -20.15 19.17
C VAL A 2 7.29 -19.62 18.77
N PRO A 3 8.39 -20.18 19.20
CA PRO A 3 9.69 -19.75 18.75
C PRO A 3 9.86 -20.15 17.28
N LEU A 4 9.45 -19.26 16.42
CA LEU A 4 9.93 -19.23 15.06
C LEU A 4 11.41 -18.94 15.17
N ASP A 5 12.27 -19.90 14.94
CA ASP A 5 13.71 -19.79 14.93
C ASP A 5 14.30 -18.48 15.54
N LYS A 6 15.44 -18.50 16.16
CA LYS A 6 16.08 -17.33 16.83
C LYS A 6 16.19 -16.05 15.97
N LYS A 7 15.79 -16.10 14.71
CA LYS A 7 15.84 -15.00 13.72
C LYS A 7 14.50 -14.32 13.41
N HIS A 8 13.38 -14.88 13.86
CA HIS A 8 12.05 -14.34 13.59
C HIS A 8 11.23 -14.30 14.87
N THR A 9 10.70 -13.15 15.22
CA THR A 9 9.74 -12.96 16.29
C THR A 9 8.46 -12.38 15.72
N LEU A 10 7.35 -13.03 16.06
CA LEU A 10 6.00 -12.53 15.81
C LEU A 10 5.40 -12.14 17.15
N ARG A 11 4.91 -10.94 17.23
CA ARG A 11 4.07 -10.48 18.34
C ARG A 11 2.75 -10.03 17.81
N VAL A 12 1.82 -10.25 18.60
CA VAL A 12 0.46 -10.06 18.30
C VAL A 12 -0.19 -9.32 19.47
N ASN A 13 -0.96 -8.29 19.27
CA ASN A 13 -1.47 -7.33 20.27
C ASN A 13 -2.95 -6.97 20.04
N LYS A 14 -3.84 -6.94 21.03
CA LYS A 14 -5.28 -6.62 20.93
C LYS A 14 -5.62 -5.20 21.39
N LEU A 15 -6.45 -4.53 20.66
CA LEU A 15 -6.80 -3.14 20.94
C LEU A 15 -7.59 -2.95 22.24
N THR A 16 -8.16 -4.03 22.77
CA THR A 16 -8.98 -4.03 24.01
C THR A 16 -8.24 -4.41 25.29
N ASP A 17 -7.01 -4.93 25.22
CA ASP A 17 -6.25 -5.34 26.43
C ASP A 17 -5.38 -4.20 26.99
N ILE A 18 -5.91 -3.01 27.00
CA ILE A 18 -5.23 -1.81 27.50
C ILE A 18 -4.92 -1.89 29.00
N GLU A 19 -5.64 -2.72 29.75
CA GLU A 19 -5.41 -2.98 31.17
C GLU A 19 -3.99 -3.47 31.50
N HIS A 20 -3.33 -4.11 30.56
CA HIS A 20 -1.97 -4.65 30.76
C HIS A 20 -0.85 -3.61 30.63
N TYR A 21 -1.15 -2.40 30.18
CA TYR A 21 -0.13 -1.41 29.81
C TYR A 21 -0.17 -0.11 30.61
N GLY A 22 -0.79 -0.13 31.78
CA GLY A 22 -0.51 0.85 32.85
C GLY A 22 -1.14 2.23 32.71
N ARG A 23 -2.12 2.42 31.83
CA ARG A 23 -3.04 3.55 31.93
C ARG A 23 -4.45 3.03 32.13
N GLU A 24 -4.78 2.95 33.42
CA GLU A 24 -6.09 2.70 33.99
C GLU A 24 -7.26 2.60 33.01
N GLY A 25 -7.86 1.44 32.92
CA GLY A 25 -9.03 0.94 32.20
C GLY A 25 -10.10 1.85 31.59
N LYS A 26 -9.90 3.16 31.65
CA LYS A 26 -10.86 4.16 31.19
C LYS A 26 -10.97 4.26 29.66
N ILE A 27 -9.95 3.82 28.94
CA ILE A 27 -9.97 3.87 27.47
C ILE A 27 -10.82 2.72 26.92
N SER A 28 -10.75 1.53 27.53
CA SER A 28 -11.55 0.37 27.12
C SER A 28 -13.06 0.58 27.33
N GLU A 29 -13.47 1.37 28.33
CA GLU A 29 -14.88 1.67 28.58
C GLU A 29 -15.53 2.50 27.47
N HIS A 30 -14.75 3.27 26.74
CA HIS A 30 -15.21 4.13 25.65
C HIS A 30 -14.92 3.56 24.25
N TYR A 31 -14.26 2.41 24.19
CA TYR A 31 -13.98 1.74 22.92
C TYR A 31 -15.05 0.71 22.62
N THR A 32 -15.76 0.89 21.52
CA THR A 32 -16.64 -0.13 20.95
C THR A 32 -15.88 -0.87 19.85
N PRO A 33 -15.50 -2.14 20.05
CA PRO A 33 -14.84 -2.91 19.02
C PRO A 33 -15.66 -2.96 17.75
N PRO A 34 -15.04 -3.06 16.56
CA PRO A 34 -15.76 -3.31 15.32
C PRO A 34 -16.67 -4.53 15.47
N GLU A 35 -17.88 -4.43 14.93
CA GLU A 35 -18.84 -5.52 14.94
C GLU A 35 -18.27 -6.75 14.22
N ILE A 36 -18.39 -7.93 14.84
CA ILE A 36 -18.00 -9.19 14.22
C ILE A 36 -19.06 -9.55 13.18
N GLU A 37 -18.67 -9.54 11.92
CA GLU A 37 -19.56 -9.97 10.85
C GLU A 37 -19.88 -11.47 11.03
N PRO A 38 -21.15 -11.84 11.13
CA PRO A 38 -21.53 -13.23 11.27
C PRO A 38 -21.14 -14.03 10.02
N PHE A 39 -20.68 -15.26 10.22
CA PHE A 39 -20.37 -16.15 9.11
C PHE A 39 -21.62 -16.39 8.25
N GLN A 40 -21.47 -16.12 6.96
CA GLN A 40 -22.46 -16.43 5.94
C GLN A 40 -21.81 -17.28 4.86
N GLU A 41 -22.30 -18.48 4.66
CA GLU A 41 -21.86 -19.31 3.55
C GLU A 41 -22.26 -18.65 2.23
N LYS A 42 -21.27 -18.45 1.35
CA LYS A 42 -21.44 -17.84 0.04
C LYS A 42 -20.81 -18.74 -1.02
N GLU A 43 -21.25 -18.64 -2.26
CA GLU A 43 -20.71 -19.42 -3.37
C GLU A 43 -19.23 -19.13 -3.69
N HIS A 44 -18.69 -18.02 -3.22
CA HIS A 44 -17.27 -17.69 -3.45
C HIS A 44 -16.37 -18.14 -2.28
N LEU A 45 -15.12 -18.41 -2.57
CA LEU A 45 -14.14 -18.96 -1.61
C LEU A 45 -13.86 -18.06 -0.40
N ARG A 46 -14.14 -16.75 -0.48
CA ARG A 46 -13.95 -15.80 0.63
C ARG A 46 -14.79 -16.10 1.87
N SER A 47 -15.91 -16.80 1.70
CA SER A 47 -16.72 -17.22 2.85
C SER A 47 -15.95 -18.09 3.84
N PHE A 48 -14.94 -18.83 3.36
CA PHE A 48 -14.09 -19.68 4.20
C PHE A 48 -13.00 -18.92 4.96
N MET A 49 -12.84 -17.62 4.70
CA MET A 49 -11.98 -16.75 5.48
C MET A 49 -12.66 -16.21 6.74
N ALA A 50 -13.99 -16.22 6.78
CA ALA A 50 -14.76 -15.86 7.96
C ALA A 50 -14.77 -17.00 8.99
N ASP A 51 -14.73 -16.62 10.29
CA ASP A 51 -14.74 -17.61 11.37
C ASP A 51 -16.12 -18.27 11.54
N PRO A 52 -16.26 -19.57 11.23
CA PRO A 52 -17.53 -20.26 11.36
C PRO A 52 -18.00 -20.41 12.81
N SER A 53 -17.10 -20.24 13.79
CA SER A 53 -17.46 -20.29 15.22
C SER A 53 -18.12 -19.02 15.72
N GLY A 54 -18.16 -17.94 14.92
CA GLY A 54 -18.72 -16.65 15.30
C GLY A 54 -17.88 -15.87 16.33
N ARG A 55 -16.65 -16.33 16.63
CA ARG A 55 -15.73 -15.63 17.56
C ARG A 55 -15.00 -14.46 16.89
N GLY A 56 -15.14 -14.32 15.57
CA GLY A 56 -14.51 -13.27 14.79
C GLY A 56 -13.00 -13.41 14.67
N ARG A 57 -12.51 -14.64 14.67
CA ARG A 57 -11.09 -14.93 14.44
C ARG A 57 -10.73 -14.67 12.97
N ASP A 58 -9.50 -14.28 12.73
CA ASP A 58 -8.96 -14.11 11.40
C ASP A 58 -7.97 -15.23 11.05
N GLN A 59 -7.80 -15.49 9.77
CA GLN A 59 -6.79 -16.40 9.28
C GLN A 59 -5.51 -15.64 8.96
N PHE A 60 -4.40 -16.29 9.24
CA PHE A 60 -3.10 -15.81 8.84
C PHE A 60 -2.22 -16.95 8.32
N VAL A 61 -1.20 -16.62 7.55
CA VAL A 61 -0.25 -17.60 7.06
C VAL A 61 1.13 -17.28 7.66
N MET A 62 1.82 -18.31 8.06
CA MET A 62 3.24 -18.24 8.41
C MET A 62 4.03 -19.14 7.47
N TYR A 63 5.24 -18.70 7.08
CA TYR A 63 6.13 -19.56 6.35
C TYR A 63 7.57 -19.49 6.87
N ARG A 64 8.25 -20.60 6.78
CA ARG A 64 9.64 -20.76 7.16
C ARG A 64 10.34 -21.65 6.13
N GLY A 65 11.17 -21.03 5.31
CA GLY A 65 11.74 -21.72 4.18
C GLY A 65 10.66 -22.15 3.19
N ASP A 66 10.52 -23.45 2.98
CA ASP A 66 9.52 -24.07 2.11
C ASP A 66 8.25 -24.53 2.85
N SER A 67 8.28 -24.55 4.18
CA SER A 67 7.11 -24.93 5.00
C SER A 67 6.18 -23.74 5.19
N VAL A 68 4.91 -23.90 4.82
CA VAL A 68 3.86 -22.88 4.92
C VAL A 68 2.69 -23.44 5.69
N GLY A 69 2.24 -22.72 6.72
CA GLY A 69 1.06 -23.05 7.51
C GLY A 69 0.04 -21.91 7.51
N VAL A 70 -1.24 -22.27 7.43
CA VAL A 70 -2.37 -21.35 7.65
C VAL A 70 -2.99 -21.66 9.00
N PHE A 71 -3.28 -20.61 9.74
CA PHE A 71 -3.72 -20.69 11.12
C PHE A 71 -4.93 -19.79 11.37
N TRP A 72 -5.78 -20.19 12.31
CA TRP A 72 -6.70 -19.29 12.99
C TRP A 72 -6.00 -18.60 14.17
N ASN A 73 -6.25 -17.33 14.31
CA ASN A 73 -5.90 -16.62 15.52
C ASN A 73 -6.81 -17.05 16.68
N ASN A 74 -6.21 -17.52 17.77
CA ASN A 74 -6.91 -17.79 19.01
C ASN A 74 -6.54 -16.73 20.05
N GLU A 75 -7.53 -16.07 20.66
CA GLU A 75 -7.35 -14.92 21.54
C GLU A 75 -6.42 -15.18 22.74
N LYS A 76 -6.44 -16.34 23.33
CA LYS A 76 -5.69 -16.64 24.56
C LYS A 76 -4.71 -17.81 24.43
N ASP A 77 -4.81 -18.55 23.35
CA ASP A 77 -4.09 -19.80 23.16
C ASP A 77 -3.13 -19.75 21.99
N GLN A 78 -2.42 -20.84 21.78
CA GLN A 78 -1.63 -21.03 20.57
C GLN A 78 -2.51 -20.94 19.33
N PRO A 79 -2.02 -20.37 18.21
CA PRO A 79 -2.74 -20.36 16.95
C PRO A 79 -3.21 -21.76 16.56
N GLU A 80 -4.48 -21.87 16.13
CA GLU A 80 -5.05 -23.12 15.68
C GLU A 80 -4.63 -23.42 14.24
N ASN A 81 -3.90 -24.48 14.01
CA ASN A 81 -3.45 -24.87 12.68
C ASN A 81 -4.63 -25.36 11.83
N ILE A 82 -4.80 -24.75 10.65
CA ILE A 82 -5.80 -25.16 9.67
C ILE A 82 -5.18 -26.14 8.68
N VAL A 83 -4.00 -25.78 8.17
CA VAL A 83 -3.25 -26.60 7.21
C VAL A 83 -1.77 -26.24 7.27
N ASP A 84 -0.92 -27.23 7.19
CA ASP A 84 0.53 -27.10 7.08
C ASP A 84 1.01 -27.97 5.93
N ARG A 85 1.83 -27.40 5.05
CA ARG A 85 2.34 -28.10 3.87
C ARG A 85 3.82 -27.79 3.64
N PRO A 86 4.70 -28.78 3.74
CA PRO A 86 6.07 -28.66 3.29
C PRO A 86 6.12 -28.54 1.77
N GLY A 87 7.03 -27.73 1.25
CA GLY A 87 7.18 -27.50 -0.18
C GLY A 87 6.01 -26.78 -0.85
N TRP A 88 5.20 -26.06 -0.07
CA TRP A 88 4.04 -25.33 -0.62
C TRP A 88 4.44 -24.09 -1.44
N THR A 89 5.62 -23.56 -1.21
CA THR A 89 6.23 -22.52 -2.03
C THR A 89 7.73 -22.74 -2.14
N GLU A 90 8.34 -22.26 -3.21
CA GLU A 90 9.80 -22.26 -3.38
C GLU A 90 10.41 -20.88 -3.09
N THR A 91 9.59 -19.82 -3.11
CA THR A 91 10.09 -18.44 -2.92
C THR A 91 9.32 -17.67 -1.86
N PHE A 92 8.06 -17.34 -2.12
CA PHE A 92 7.21 -16.60 -1.19
C PHE A 92 5.74 -17.00 -1.35
N VAL A 93 4.94 -16.60 -0.38
CA VAL A 93 3.47 -16.65 -0.43
C VAL A 93 2.91 -15.25 -0.32
N GLN A 94 1.73 -15.02 -0.90
CA GLN A 94 1.04 -13.74 -0.86
C GLN A 94 -0.47 -13.96 -0.91
N TRP A 95 -1.22 -13.23 -0.07
CA TRP A 95 -2.66 -13.15 -0.18
C TRP A 95 -3.08 -12.32 -1.39
N SER A 96 -4.17 -12.71 -2.02
CA SER A 96 -4.85 -11.84 -2.97
C SER A 96 -5.54 -10.68 -2.24
N PRO A 97 -5.84 -9.54 -2.91
CA PRO A 97 -6.31 -8.31 -2.25
C PRO A 97 -7.58 -8.45 -1.41
N LEU A 98 -8.47 -9.36 -1.80
CA LEU A 98 -9.73 -9.62 -1.09
C LEU A 98 -9.67 -10.87 -0.20
N GLY A 99 -8.51 -11.53 -0.11
CA GLY A 99 -8.30 -12.74 0.67
C GLY A 99 -8.92 -14.00 0.07
N THR A 100 -9.36 -13.99 -1.20
CA THR A 100 -9.95 -15.18 -1.84
C THR A 100 -8.93 -16.29 -2.02
N TYR A 101 -7.68 -15.93 -2.30
CA TYR A 101 -6.61 -16.88 -2.63
C TYR A 101 -5.35 -16.63 -1.82
N LEU A 102 -4.70 -17.70 -1.43
CA LEU A 102 -3.29 -17.71 -1.07
C LEU A 102 -2.48 -18.08 -2.32
N THR A 103 -1.45 -17.33 -2.61
CA THR A 103 -0.59 -17.56 -3.78
C THR A 103 0.71 -18.21 -3.35
N SER A 104 1.16 -19.23 -4.06
CA SER A 104 2.51 -19.77 -3.95
C SER A 104 3.27 -19.65 -5.27
N VAL A 105 4.56 -19.40 -5.20
CA VAL A 105 5.42 -19.18 -6.36
C VAL A 105 6.49 -20.27 -6.43
N HIS A 106 6.62 -20.87 -7.62
CA HIS A 106 7.50 -21.99 -7.93
C HIS A 106 8.31 -21.71 -9.19
N ALA A 107 9.38 -22.47 -9.42
CA ALA A 107 10.17 -22.35 -10.64
C ALA A 107 9.32 -22.52 -11.93
N GLN A 108 8.28 -23.33 -11.87
CA GLN A 108 7.38 -23.58 -13.01
C GLN A 108 6.24 -22.57 -13.15
N GLY A 109 6.08 -21.63 -12.22
CA GLY A 109 5.02 -20.63 -12.24
C GLY A 109 4.31 -20.42 -10.91
N VAL A 110 3.10 -19.92 -10.97
CA VAL A 110 2.31 -19.45 -9.83
C VAL A 110 1.09 -20.34 -9.63
N GLN A 111 0.74 -20.62 -8.38
CA GLN A 111 -0.46 -21.36 -8.02
C GLN A 111 -1.32 -20.56 -7.03
N LEU A 112 -2.65 -20.65 -7.17
CA LEU A 112 -3.62 -20.11 -6.25
C LEU A 112 -4.30 -21.23 -5.47
N TRP A 113 -4.42 -21.02 -4.17
CA TRP A 113 -5.00 -21.96 -3.20
C TRP A 113 -6.15 -21.27 -2.47
N GLY A 114 -7.16 -22.06 -2.08
CA GLY A 114 -8.29 -21.50 -1.33
C GLY A 114 -9.39 -22.55 -1.09
N GLY A 115 -10.48 -22.08 -0.50
CA GLY A 115 -11.61 -22.91 -0.13
C GLY A 115 -11.39 -23.70 1.18
N PRO A 116 -12.36 -24.52 1.60
CA PRO A 116 -12.35 -25.14 2.93
C PRO A 116 -11.19 -26.11 3.15
N SER A 117 -10.67 -26.72 2.10
CA SER A 117 -9.55 -27.67 2.15
C SER A 117 -8.23 -27.09 1.67
N TRP A 118 -8.18 -25.79 1.41
CA TRP A 118 -7.00 -25.14 0.84
C TRP A 118 -6.49 -25.88 -0.40
N SER A 119 -7.42 -26.27 -1.29
CA SER A 119 -7.09 -26.96 -2.53
C SER A 119 -6.56 -25.98 -3.58
N ARG A 120 -5.79 -26.55 -4.54
CA ARG A 120 -5.30 -25.78 -5.67
C ARG A 120 -6.46 -25.36 -6.58
N GLN A 121 -6.65 -24.05 -6.70
CA GLN A 121 -7.72 -23.46 -7.50
C GLN A 121 -7.28 -23.18 -8.94
N ARG A 122 -6.08 -22.60 -9.09
CA ARG A 122 -5.56 -22.14 -10.39
C ARG A 122 -4.04 -22.35 -10.48
N ARG A 123 -3.54 -22.45 -11.71
CA ARG A 123 -2.12 -22.51 -12.02
C ARG A 123 -1.82 -21.62 -13.24
N PHE A 124 -0.75 -20.85 -13.15
CA PHE A 124 -0.25 -19.97 -14.20
C PHE A 124 1.17 -20.40 -14.55
N ALA A 125 1.34 -20.94 -15.76
CA ALA A 125 2.60 -21.51 -16.21
C ALA A 125 3.50 -20.40 -16.79
N HIS A 126 4.09 -19.59 -15.92
CA HIS A 126 5.14 -18.61 -16.25
C HIS A 126 6.38 -18.98 -15.46
N PRO A 127 7.43 -19.51 -16.10
CA PRO A 127 8.62 -19.95 -15.38
C PRO A 127 9.37 -18.80 -14.69
N PHE A 128 9.97 -19.12 -13.56
CA PHE A 128 10.87 -18.22 -12.81
C PHE A 128 10.27 -16.86 -12.43
N VAL A 129 8.98 -16.82 -12.11
CA VAL A 129 8.33 -15.60 -11.65
C VAL A 129 8.99 -15.05 -10.39
N ASN A 130 9.32 -13.78 -10.41
CA ASN A 130 9.91 -13.05 -9.29
C ASN A 130 8.89 -12.12 -8.61
N LEU A 131 7.95 -11.56 -9.36
CA LEU A 131 6.96 -10.61 -8.85
C LEU A 131 5.56 -10.93 -9.40
N ILE A 132 4.56 -10.71 -8.57
CA ILE A 132 3.14 -10.84 -8.93
C ILE A 132 2.36 -9.61 -8.47
N ALA A 133 1.33 -9.24 -9.20
CA ALA A 133 0.38 -8.20 -8.83
C ALA A 133 -1.04 -8.60 -9.26
N PHE A 134 -1.98 -8.53 -8.35
CA PHE A 134 -3.39 -8.76 -8.63
C PHE A 134 -4.07 -7.46 -9.06
N SER A 135 -5.16 -7.59 -9.82
CA SER A 135 -6.12 -6.51 -9.95
C SER A 135 -6.94 -6.36 -8.65
N PRO A 136 -7.49 -5.16 -8.34
CA PRO A 136 -8.22 -4.90 -7.09
C PRO A 136 -9.36 -5.87 -6.78
N ASN A 137 -10.10 -6.32 -7.81
CA ASN A 137 -11.22 -7.25 -7.65
C ASN A 137 -10.85 -8.71 -7.97
N GLU A 138 -9.55 -9.04 -8.01
CA GLU A 138 -9.04 -10.40 -8.21
C GLU A 138 -9.50 -11.08 -9.52
N GLN A 139 -9.79 -10.27 -10.54
CA GLN A 139 -10.14 -10.82 -11.85
C GLN A 139 -8.89 -11.18 -12.67
N TYR A 140 -7.80 -10.46 -12.44
CA TYR A 140 -6.58 -10.59 -13.22
C TYR A 140 -5.33 -10.67 -12.34
N LEU A 141 -4.31 -11.31 -12.89
CA LEU A 141 -2.99 -11.46 -12.28
C LEU A 141 -1.92 -11.01 -13.28
N VAL A 142 -0.99 -10.19 -12.84
CA VAL A 142 0.26 -9.90 -13.55
C VAL A 142 1.36 -10.74 -12.94
N THR A 143 2.12 -11.44 -13.78
CA THR A 143 3.34 -12.14 -13.39
C THR A 143 4.52 -11.55 -14.15
N TRP A 144 5.65 -11.40 -13.45
CA TRP A 144 6.89 -10.91 -14.04
C TRP A 144 8.06 -11.83 -13.67
N SER A 145 8.90 -12.07 -14.67
CA SER A 145 10.18 -12.77 -14.50
C SER A 145 11.32 -11.89 -15.02
N ASN A 146 12.44 -11.87 -14.29
CA ASN A 146 13.68 -11.25 -14.76
C ASN A 146 14.32 -12.03 -15.93
N ARG A 147 13.91 -13.27 -16.13
CA ARG A 147 14.29 -14.09 -17.30
C ARG A 147 13.20 -13.97 -18.34
N PRO A 148 13.53 -13.58 -19.59
CA PRO A 148 12.56 -13.62 -20.68
C PRO A 148 11.97 -15.02 -20.84
N ILE A 149 10.70 -15.08 -21.24
CA ILE A 149 10.03 -16.33 -21.60
C ILE A 149 10.80 -16.96 -22.76
N SER A 150 11.06 -18.25 -22.63
CA SER A 150 11.59 -19.07 -23.71
C SER A 150 10.61 -20.20 -24.00
N ILE A 151 10.18 -20.30 -25.24
CA ILE A 151 9.23 -21.32 -25.66
C ILE A 151 10.03 -22.52 -26.21
N PRO A 152 9.97 -23.70 -25.58
CA PRO A 152 10.62 -24.89 -26.09
C PRO A 152 10.02 -25.35 -27.43
N ASP A 153 10.80 -26.07 -28.24
CA ASP A 153 10.32 -26.66 -29.50
C ASP A 153 9.13 -27.60 -29.33
N GLU A 154 9.05 -28.24 -28.18
CA GLU A 154 7.94 -29.13 -27.78
C GLU A 154 6.66 -28.36 -27.43
N GLY A 155 6.71 -27.02 -27.42
CA GLY A 155 5.63 -26.13 -27.04
C GLY A 155 5.56 -25.83 -25.54
N HIS A 156 4.67 -24.93 -25.16
CA HIS A 156 4.43 -24.52 -23.79
C HIS A 156 2.93 -24.69 -23.44
N PRO A 157 2.56 -25.13 -22.23
CA PRO A 157 1.17 -25.47 -21.91
C PRO A 157 0.19 -24.31 -21.96
N ALA A 158 0.66 -23.05 -21.90
CA ALA A 158 -0.20 -21.89 -21.85
C ALA A 158 0.26 -20.72 -22.74
N LEU A 159 1.53 -20.65 -23.11
CA LEU A 159 2.12 -19.54 -23.87
C LEU A 159 2.43 -20.00 -25.31
N SER A 160 2.44 -19.06 -26.23
CA SER A 160 2.69 -19.26 -27.65
C SER A 160 4.05 -18.69 -28.06
N LEU A 161 4.46 -18.93 -29.30
CA LEU A 161 5.69 -18.34 -29.88
C LEU A 161 5.66 -16.80 -29.86
N ASP A 162 4.46 -16.21 -29.93
CA ASP A 162 4.33 -14.75 -29.82
C ASP A 162 4.72 -14.20 -28.43
N ASP A 163 4.79 -15.05 -27.41
CA ASP A 163 5.16 -14.69 -26.05
C ASP A 163 6.66 -14.81 -25.79
N ASP A 164 7.40 -15.41 -26.72
CA ASP A 164 8.85 -15.59 -26.60
C ASP A 164 9.59 -14.27 -26.43
N GLY A 165 10.62 -14.24 -25.61
CA GLY A 165 11.41 -13.04 -25.31
C GLY A 165 10.74 -12.01 -24.40
N LYS A 166 9.50 -12.24 -23.93
CA LYS A 166 8.78 -11.30 -23.06
C LYS A 166 8.93 -11.64 -21.58
N ASN A 167 8.69 -10.65 -20.71
CA ASN A 167 8.93 -10.76 -19.27
C ASN A 167 7.65 -10.70 -18.43
N TYR A 168 6.59 -10.11 -18.97
CA TYR A 168 5.32 -9.92 -18.26
C TYR A 168 4.23 -10.72 -18.93
N VAL A 169 3.36 -11.33 -18.14
CA VAL A 169 2.12 -11.94 -18.62
C VAL A 169 0.96 -11.46 -17.75
N ILE A 170 -0.11 -11.03 -18.39
CA ILE A 170 -1.39 -10.73 -17.76
C ILE A 170 -2.33 -11.92 -17.98
N TRP A 171 -2.87 -12.42 -16.90
CA TRP A 171 -3.71 -13.62 -16.86
C TRP A 171 -5.12 -13.28 -16.43
N ASP A 172 -6.10 -13.98 -16.99
CA ASP A 172 -7.45 -14.09 -16.46
C ASP A 172 -7.46 -15.16 -15.36
N ILE A 173 -7.82 -14.78 -14.14
CA ILE A 173 -7.78 -15.71 -12.99
C ILE A 173 -8.85 -16.79 -13.13
N LYS A 174 -10.03 -16.45 -13.61
CA LYS A 174 -11.15 -17.40 -13.73
C LYS A 174 -10.83 -18.55 -14.69
N THR A 175 -10.20 -18.26 -15.81
CA THR A 175 -9.89 -19.23 -16.87
C THR A 175 -8.46 -19.76 -16.82
N SER A 176 -7.57 -19.12 -16.08
CA SER A 176 -6.11 -19.34 -16.07
C SER A 176 -5.44 -19.17 -17.44
N LYS A 177 -6.08 -18.46 -18.37
CA LYS A 177 -5.54 -18.19 -19.70
C LYS A 177 -4.73 -16.89 -19.71
N PRO A 178 -3.62 -16.84 -20.44
CA PRO A 178 -2.92 -15.59 -20.69
C PRO A 178 -3.80 -14.70 -21.58
N LEU A 179 -3.89 -13.42 -21.23
CA LEU A 179 -4.58 -12.42 -22.05
C LEU A 179 -3.59 -11.70 -22.96
N ARG A 180 -2.45 -11.32 -22.42
CA ARG A 180 -1.40 -10.64 -23.17
C ARG A 180 -0.07 -10.71 -22.43
N SER A 181 1.02 -10.79 -23.20
CA SER A 181 2.39 -10.71 -22.71
C SER A 181 3.08 -9.43 -23.17
N PHE A 182 4.08 -8.98 -22.44
CA PHE A 182 4.82 -7.74 -22.73
C PHE A 182 6.31 -7.93 -22.45
N ALA A 183 7.11 -7.33 -23.32
CA ALA A 183 8.54 -7.21 -23.08
C ALA A 183 8.84 -6.22 -21.93
N GLN A 184 10.00 -6.38 -21.33
CA GLN A 184 10.58 -5.36 -20.46
C GLN A 184 10.77 -4.07 -21.28
N LEU A 185 10.32 -2.92 -20.72
CA LEU A 185 10.66 -1.65 -21.33
C LEU A 185 12.10 -1.30 -20.96
N ASP A 186 12.85 -0.86 -21.94
CA ASP A 186 14.15 -0.29 -21.68
C ASP A 186 13.95 0.98 -20.84
N THR A 187 14.58 1.04 -19.70
CA THR A 187 14.70 2.30 -18.96
C THR A 187 15.55 3.22 -19.83
N PRO A 188 15.14 4.48 -20.04
CA PRO A 188 15.95 5.42 -20.80
C PRO A 188 17.37 5.38 -20.29
N ALA A 189 18.33 5.05 -21.14
CA ALA A 189 19.73 5.02 -20.81
C ALA A 189 20.14 6.43 -20.39
N SER A 190 20.15 6.69 -19.09
CA SER A 190 20.75 7.88 -18.56
C SER A 190 22.25 7.71 -18.72
N ALA A 191 22.85 8.55 -19.57
CA ALA A 191 24.28 8.76 -19.87
C ALA A 191 25.25 7.57 -19.63
N PRO A 192 26.18 7.34 -20.56
CA PRO A 192 27.01 6.13 -20.57
C PRO A 192 27.92 6.02 -19.36
N ASP A 193 28.02 4.78 -18.87
CA ASP A 193 29.12 4.19 -18.11
C ASP A 193 29.69 4.96 -16.88
N ASP A 194 28.86 5.16 -15.86
CA ASP A 194 29.37 5.31 -14.50
C ASP A 194 29.27 3.96 -13.77
N PRO A 195 30.37 3.22 -13.56
CA PRO A 195 30.37 1.92 -12.88
C PRO A 195 29.92 1.98 -11.41
N ALA A 196 29.83 3.17 -10.83
CA ALA A 196 29.32 3.39 -9.46
C ALA A 196 27.78 3.54 -9.41
N ARG A 197 27.10 3.61 -10.55
CA ARG A 197 25.67 3.85 -10.61
C ARG A 197 24.88 2.54 -10.44
N LYS A 198 24.05 2.50 -9.41
CA LYS A 198 23.12 1.39 -9.22
C LYS A 198 22.20 1.24 -10.43
N PRO A 199 21.95 0.00 -10.90
CA PRO A 199 21.02 -0.22 -11.99
C PRO A 199 19.65 0.40 -11.65
N PRO A 200 18.95 0.98 -12.63
CA PRO A 200 17.65 1.58 -12.41
C PRO A 200 16.71 0.52 -11.83
N LYS A 201 16.04 0.89 -10.72
CA LYS A 201 15.06 0.00 -10.09
C LYS A 201 13.89 -0.22 -11.06
N LEU A 202 13.50 -1.48 -11.23
CA LEU A 202 12.27 -1.81 -11.94
C LEU A 202 11.09 -1.11 -11.27
N PRO A 203 10.31 -0.26 -12.00
CA PRO A 203 9.09 0.28 -11.46
C PRO A 203 8.07 -0.86 -11.26
N TRP A 204 7.74 -1.14 -10.00
CA TRP A 204 6.75 -2.14 -9.65
C TRP A 204 5.67 -1.53 -8.75
N PRO A 205 4.39 -1.80 -8.99
CA PRO A 205 3.84 -2.59 -10.10
C PRO A 205 3.99 -1.88 -11.46
N ALA A 206 4.39 -2.65 -12.51
CA ALA A 206 4.56 -2.13 -13.86
C ALA A 206 3.23 -1.84 -14.56
N PHE A 207 2.17 -2.50 -14.11
CA PHE A 207 0.80 -2.34 -14.56
C PHE A 207 -0.06 -1.90 -13.38
N LYS A 208 -0.73 -0.76 -13.52
CA LYS A 208 -1.63 -0.20 -12.51
C LYS A 208 -3.08 -0.31 -13.00
N TRP A 209 -3.98 -0.73 -12.11
CA TRP A 209 -5.36 -1.09 -12.43
C TRP A 209 -6.36 0.00 -12.05
N SER A 210 -7.41 0.16 -12.84
CA SER A 210 -8.59 0.92 -12.42
C SER A 210 -9.32 0.19 -11.28
N ALA A 211 -10.08 0.94 -10.47
CA ALA A 211 -10.78 0.41 -9.30
C ALA A 211 -11.79 -0.70 -9.62
N ASP A 212 -12.31 -0.75 -10.85
CA ASP A 212 -13.32 -1.69 -11.32
C ASP A 212 -12.78 -2.81 -12.21
N ASP A 213 -11.46 -2.95 -12.32
CA ASP A 213 -10.74 -3.90 -13.17
C ASP A 213 -11.04 -3.80 -14.68
N LYS A 214 -11.70 -2.71 -15.14
CA LYS A 214 -12.00 -2.55 -16.58
C LYS A 214 -10.82 -2.07 -17.40
N TYR A 215 -9.89 -1.38 -16.76
CA TYR A 215 -8.71 -0.82 -17.40
C TYR A 215 -7.45 -1.20 -16.64
N VAL A 216 -6.39 -1.38 -17.38
CA VAL A 216 -5.03 -1.47 -16.84
C VAL A 216 -4.12 -0.54 -17.63
N ALA A 217 -3.24 0.16 -16.94
CA ALA A 217 -2.34 1.10 -17.57
C ALA A 217 -0.87 0.78 -17.28
N ARG A 218 -0.02 1.07 -18.27
CA ARG A 218 1.43 0.93 -18.18
C ARG A 218 2.10 2.25 -18.53
N LEU A 219 3.07 2.63 -17.71
CA LEU A 219 3.89 3.82 -17.93
C LEU A 219 5.04 3.49 -18.90
N THR A 220 5.21 4.33 -19.92
CA THR A 220 6.47 4.51 -20.64
C THR A 220 7.07 5.81 -20.13
N GLN A 221 7.98 5.70 -19.17
CA GLN A 221 8.52 6.86 -18.46
C GLN A 221 9.07 7.92 -19.42
N GLY A 222 8.74 9.17 -19.16
CA GLY A 222 9.13 10.32 -19.97
C GLY A 222 8.32 10.52 -21.25
N SER A 223 7.40 9.61 -21.60
CA SER A 223 6.77 9.60 -22.92
C SER A 223 5.25 9.44 -22.92
N ALA A 224 4.71 8.39 -22.31
CA ALA A 224 3.30 8.07 -22.49
C ALA A 224 2.73 7.15 -21.39
N ILE A 225 1.40 7.15 -21.28
CA ILE A 225 0.63 6.15 -20.53
C ILE A 225 -0.18 5.34 -21.55
N SER A 226 0.03 4.03 -21.58
CA SER A 226 -0.74 3.10 -22.40
C SER A 226 -1.87 2.50 -21.57
N VAL A 227 -3.11 2.75 -21.92
CA VAL A 227 -4.30 2.22 -21.25
C VAL A 227 -4.90 1.09 -22.08
N TYR A 228 -5.13 -0.05 -21.46
CA TYR A 228 -5.71 -1.23 -22.10
C TYR A 228 -7.08 -1.54 -21.50
N GLU A 229 -8.01 -1.95 -22.36
CA GLU A 229 -9.36 -2.35 -21.99
C GLU A 229 -9.44 -3.86 -21.74
N LEU A 230 -10.05 -4.26 -20.67
CA LEU A 230 -10.24 -5.65 -20.29
C LEU A 230 -11.65 -6.16 -20.64
N PRO A 231 -11.79 -7.44 -20.89
CA PRO A 231 -10.78 -8.52 -20.85
C PRO A 231 -9.94 -8.65 -22.12
N ARG A 232 -10.24 -7.89 -23.18
CA ARG A 232 -9.61 -8.08 -24.52
C ARG A 232 -8.17 -7.59 -24.60
N MET A 233 -7.71 -6.81 -23.64
CA MET A 233 -6.38 -6.19 -23.63
C MET A 233 -6.08 -5.34 -24.89
N ASN A 234 -7.12 -4.76 -25.49
CA ASN A 234 -6.94 -3.80 -26.57
C ASN A 234 -6.47 -2.46 -26.02
N LEU A 235 -5.58 -1.80 -26.76
CA LEU A 235 -5.18 -0.44 -26.44
C LEU A 235 -6.39 0.50 -26.64
N LEU A 236 -6.75 1.27 -25.61
CA LEU A 236 -7.87 2.21 -25.63
C LEU A 236 -7.75 3.18 -26.82
N ASP A 237 -8.79 3.23 -27.67
CA ASP A 237 -8.83 3.99 -28.93
C ASP A 237 -7.63 3.71 -29.88
N LYS A 238 -6.97 2.56 -29.71
CA LYS A 238 -5.78 2.15 -30.47
C LYS A 238 -4.58 3.12 -30.36
N THR A 239 -4.59 4.02 -29.37
CA THR A 239 -3.57 5.05 -29.18
C THR A 239 -3.13 5.18 -27.73
N THR A 240 -1.83 5.40 -27.52
CA THR A 240 -1.29 5.75 -26.21
C THR A 240 -1.60 7.21 -25.87
N VAL A 241 -1.75 7.52 -24.61
CA VAL A 241 -1.84 8.90 -24.12
C VAL A 241 -0.43 9.47 -24.02
N LYS A 242 -0.04 10.29 -25.00
CA LYS A 242 1.27 10.93 -25.03
C LYS A 242 1.32 12.07 -24.00
N ILE A 243 2.23 12.00 -23.07
CA ILE A 243 2.47 13.01 -22.04
C ILE A 243 3.98 13.16 -21.93
N GLU A 244 4.50 14.24 -22.50
CA GLU A 244 5.93 14.51 -22.47
C GLU A 244 6.43 14.65 -21.02
N GLY A 245 7.49 13.93 -20.69
CA GLY A 245 8.12 13.96 -19.40
C GLY A 245 7.37 13.22 -18.28
N VAL A 246 6.31 12.47 -18.55
CA VAL A 246 5.56 11.77 -17.51
C VAL A 246 6.45 10.86 -16.68
N MET A 247 6.47 11.07 -15.35
CA MET A 247 7.32 10.34 -14.42
C MET A 247 6.61 9.24 -13.67
N ASP A 248 5.36 9.48 -13.29
CA ASP A 248 4.52 8.51 -12.58
C ASP A 248 3.04 8.86 -12.75
N PHE A 249 2.18 7.88 -12.48
CA PHE A 249 0.74 8.06 -12.46
C PHE A 249 0.10 7.11 -11.44
N GLU A 250 -1.09 7.46 -10.96
CA GLU A 250 -1.89 6.60 -10.10
C GLU A 250 -3.37 6.67 -10.51
N TRP A 251 -4.03 5.51 -10.47
CA TRP A 251 -5.49 5.46 -10.58
C TRP A 251 -6.16 5.90 -9.30
N ALA A 252 -7.30 6.57 -9.41
CA ALA A 252 -8.19 6.74 -8.28
C ALA A 252 -8.64 5.35 -7.76
N PRO A 253 -8.59 5.12 -6.44
CA PRO A 253 -8.90 3.81 -5.86
C PRO A 253 -10.39 3.47 -5.87
N ALA A 254 -11.25 4.41 -6.26
CA ALA A 254 -12.68 4.23 -6.41
C ALA A 254 -13.18 4.99 -7.64
N THR A 255 -14.32 4.54 -8.19
CA THR A 255 -15.04 5.30 -9.21
C THR A 255 -15.63 6.56 -8.58
N THR A 256 -15.52 7.70 -9.25
CA THR A 256 -15.97 8.97 -8.73
C THR A 256 -17.19 9.49 -9.48
N THR A 257 -18.12 10.10 -8.73
CA THR A 257 -19.13 10.99 -9.27
C THR A 257 -18.72 12.42 -8.92
N ARG A 258 -18.78 13.35 -9.88
CA ARG A 258 -18.51 14.76 -9.65
C ARG A 258 -19.76 15.60 -9.86
N GLU A 259 -19.85 16.71 -9.15
CA GLU A 259 -20.94 17.67 -9.34
C GLU A 259 -20.99 18.17 -10.79
N GLY A 260 -22.14 18.04 -11.43
CA GLY A 260 -22.35 18.41 -12.83
C GLY A 260 -21.93 17.36 -13.86
N PHE A 261 -21.43 16.20 -13.43
CA PHE A 261 -21.08 15.08 -14.31
C PHE A 261 -22.09 13.94 -14.20
N LYS A 262 -22.61 13.48 -15.34
CA LYS A 262 -23.56 12.36 -15.38
C LYS A 262 -22.82 11.06 -15.59
N GLY A 263 -22.52 10.35 -14.51
CA GLY A 263 -21.93 9.01 -14.57
C GLY A 263 -20.75 8.81 -13.63
N TYR A 264 -20.18 7.62 -13.70
CA TYR A 264 -18.98 7.22 -12.94
C TYR A 264 -17.77 7.37 -13.84
N GLU A 265 -16.73 8.04 -13.34
CA GLU A 265 -15.46 8.20 -14.03
C GLU A 265 -14.37 7.37 -13.38
N GLN A 266 -13.51 6.80 -14.22
CA GLN A 266 -12.20 6.33 -13.78
C GLN A 266 -11.21 7.49 -13.95
N LEU A 267 -10.47 7.83 -12.90
CA LEU A 267 -9.52 8.93 -12.94
C LEU A 267 -8.08 8.43 -12.85
N ILE A 268 -7.22 9.05 -13.62
CA ILE A 268 -5.76 8.92 -13.52
C ILE A 268 -5.20 10.27 -13.09
N CYS A 269 -4.39 10.28 -12.05
CA CYS A 269 -3.50 11.38 -11.75
C CYS A 269 -2.10 11.05 -12.26
N TYR A 270 -1.44 12.02 -12.91
CA TYR A 270 -0.06 11.89 -13.38
C TYR A 270 0.73 13.15 -13.08
N TRP A 271 2.05 13.03 -13.07
CA TRP A 271 2.91 14.21 -12.94
C TRP A 271 4.08 14.19 -13.92
N THR A 272 4.54 15.40 -14.27
CA THR A 272 5.70 15.65 -15.12
C THR A 272 6.65 16.64 -14.45
N PRO A 273 7.98 16.49 -14.55
CA PRO A 273 8.95 17.41 -13.98
C PRO A 273 9.02 18.71 -14.79
N GLU A 274 9.79 19.65 -14.31
CA GLU A 274 10.18 20.84 -15.06
C GLU A 274 11.04 20.45 -16.26
N ILE A 275 10.66 20.92 -17.46
CA ILE A 275 11.41 20.66 -18.72
C ILE A 275 11.67 21.99 -19.41
N GLY A 276 12.92 22.44 -19.42
CA GLY A 276 13.28 23.74 -20.00
C GLY A 276 12.57 24.89 -19.28
N SER A 277 11.73 25.64 -20.00
CA SER A 277 10.91 26.70 -19.46
C SER A 277 9.50 26.26 -18.99
N ASN A 278 9.14 25.01 -19.25
CA ASN A 278 7.85 24.48 -18.85
C ASN A 278 7.85 24.08 -17.36
N PRO A 279 6.84 24.50 -16.57
CA PRO A 279 6.70 24.12 -15.18
C PRO A 279 6.45 22.62 -15.03
N ALA A 280 6.78 22.08 -13.87
CA ALA A 280 6.29 20.76 -13.48
C ALA A 280 4.76 20.79 -13.45
N LYS A 281 4.14 19.68 -13.82
CA LYS A 281 2.70 19.62 -13.98
C LYS A 281 2.13 18.38 -13.29
N VAL A 282 1.04 18.57 -12.57
CA VAL A 282 0.16 17.49 -12.13
C VAL A 282 -1.13 17.58 -12.92
N GLY A 283 -1.53 16.48 -13.55
CA GLY A 283 -2.76 16.40 -14.33
C GLY A 283 -3.69 15.33 -13.80
N LEU A 284 -4.97 15.64 -13.72
CA LEU A 284 -6.05 14.69 -13.43
C LEU A 284 -6.83 14.47 -14.72
N MET A 285 -6.91 13.22 -15.17
CA MET A 285 -7.49 12.83 -16.45
C MET A 285 -8.57 11.78 -16.27
N SER A 286 -9.68 11.93 -16.96
CA SER A 286 -10.79 10.99 -17.02
C SER A 286 -10.53 9.88 -18.04
N ILE A 287 -10.90 8.66 -17.72
CA ILE A 287 -10.84 7.49 -18.60
C ILE A 287 -12.25 6.87 -18.68
N PRO A 288 -12.79 6.57 -19.87
CA PRO A 288 -12.10 6.42 -21.17
C PRO A 288 -11.98 7.71 -22.01
N SER A 289 -12.62 8.82 -21.62
CA SER A 289 -12.66 10.03 -22.46
C SER A 289 -11.30 10.67 -22.74
N LYS A 290 -10.29 10.42 -21.89
CA LYS A 290 -8.97 11.06 -21.93
C LYS A 290 -9.01 12.58 -21.73
N GLU A 291 -10.13 13.11 -21.21
CA GLU A 291 -10.26 14.52 -20.93
C GLU A 291 -9.45 14.91 -19.69
N VAL A 292 -8.72 16.02 -19.79
CA VAL A 292 -8.00 16.58 -18.66
C VAL A 292 -8.97 17.36 -17.80
N VAL A 293 -9.27 16.83 -16.63
CA VAL A 293 -10.22 17.37 -15.68
C VAL A 293 -9.66 18.58 -14.93
N ARG A 294 -8.40 18.47 -14.54
CA ARG A 294 -7.67 19.51 -13.80
C ARG A 294 -6.19 19.42 -14.08
N THR A 295 -5.54 20.59 -14.13
CA THR A 295 -4.08 20.71 -14.20
C THR A 295 -3.60 21.67 -13.13
N LEU A 296 -2.50 21.34 -12.48
CA LEU A 296 -1.78 22.18 -11.54
C LEU A 296 -0.33 22.31 -12.00
N ASN A 297 0.14 23.57 -12.15
CA ASN A 297 1.54 23.86 -12.44
C ASN A 297 2.31 24.07 -11.14
N LEU A 298 3.49 23.50 -11.07
CA LEU A 298 4.35 23.53 -9.89
C LEU A 298 5.74 24.02 -10.29
N PHE A 299 6.46 24.62 -9.33
CA PHE A 299 7.79 25.21 -9.57
C PHE A 299 8.79 24.72 -8.52
N SER A 300 10.05 24.65 -8.93
CA SER A 300 11.17 24.19 -8.09
C SER A 300 11.01 22.78 -7.55
N VAL A 301 10.41 21.89 -8.35
CA VAL A 301 10.09 20.52 -7.96
C VAL A 301 11.29 19.62 -8.13
N SER A 302 11.65 18.88 -7.09
CA SER A 302 12.64 17.80 -7.14
C SER A 302 12.01 16.42 -7.28
N ASP A 303 10.87 16.19 -6.64
CA ASP A 303 10.09 14.95 -6.72
C ASP A 303 8.61 15.23 -6.37
N ALA A 304 7.70 14.40 -6.87
CA ALA A 304 6.30 14.44 -6.50
C ALA A 304 5.75 13.02 -6.29
N LYS A 305 4.94 12.85 -5.25
CA LYS A 305 4.25 11.60 -4.93
C LYS A 305 2.75 11.82 -4.84
N LEU A 306 2.02 10.87 -5.38
CA LEU A 306 0.56 10.92 -5.52
C LEU A 306 -0.07 10.02 -4.46
N HIS A 307 -0.88 10.59 -3.56
CA HIS A 307 -1.53 9.86 -2.47
C HIS A 307 -3.04 10.03 -2.55
N TRP A 308 -3.72 9.05 -3.09
CA TRP A 308 -5.17 9.01 -3.11
C TRP A 308 -5.74 8.62 -1.75
N GLN A 309 -6.79 9.32 -1.34
CA GLN A 309 -7.65 8.88 -0.25
C GLN A 309 -8.55 7.74 -0.76
N SER A 310 -8.92 6.79 0.09
CA SER A 310 -9.49 5.48 -0.28
C SER A 310 -10.81 5.53 -1.05
N ASP A 311 -11.65 6.56 -0.84
CA ASP A 311 -12.90 6.75 -1.59
C ASP A 311 -12.76 7.74 -2.76
N ALA A 312 -11.53 8.18 -3.05
CA ALA A 312 -11.20 9.14 -4.09
C ALA A 312 -11.86 10.53 -3.93
N SER A 313 -12.25 10.92 -2.72
CA SER A 313 -12.70 12.29 -2.43
C SER A 313 -11.55 13.30 -2.49
N TYR A 314 -10.36 12.85 -2.07
CA TYR A 314 -9.15 13.67 -2.03
C TYR A 314 -7.97 12.98 -2.70
N LEU A 315 -7.13 13.81 -3.31
CA LEU A 315 -5.80 13.42 -3.77
C LEU A 315 -4.79 14.40 -3.16
N CYS A 316 -3.87 13.90 -2.38
CA CYS A 316 -2.72 14.68 -1.93
C CYS A 316 -1.54 14.46 -2.86
N VAL A 317 -1.02 15.54 -3.42
CA VAL A 317 0.25 15.55 -4.13
C VAL A 317 1.30 16.08 -3.15
N LYS A 318 2.16 15.20 -2.69
CA LYS A 318 3.34 15.55 -1.89
C LYS A 318 4.42 16.05 -2.84
N VAL A 319 4.78 17.31 -2.74
CA VAL A 319 5.76 17.94 -3.62
C VAL A 319 7.01 18.29 -2.82
N ASP A 320 8.11 17.64 -3.15
CA ASP A 320 9.41 17.98 -2.60
C ASP A 320 10.04 19.07 -3.47
N ARG A 321 10.41 20.18 -2.85
CA ARG A 321 10.94 21.37 -3.51
C ARG A 321 12.38 21.61 -3.09
N HIS A 322 13.17 22.15 -4.00
CA HIS A 322 14.53 22.60 -3.70
C HIS A 322 14.59 24.13 -3.68
N SER A 323 15.39 24.67 -2.78
CA SER A 323 15.68 26.11 -2.78
C SER A 323 16.48 26.50 -4.03
N LYS A 324 16.45 27.79 -4.41
CA LYS A 324 17.26 28.33 -5.53
C LYS A 324 18.74 27.98 -5.42
N SER A 325 19.27 27.87 -4.21
CA SER A 325 20.66 27.47 -3.93
C SER A 325 20.85 25.95 -3.88
N LYS A 326 19.79 25.12 -4.01
CA LYS A 326 19.79 23.66 -3.83
C LYS A 326 20.33 23.18 -2.46
N LYS A 327 20.41 24.07 -1.47
CA LYS A 327 20.95 23.78 -0.13
C LYS A 327 19.89 23.37 0.89
N SER A 328 18.63 23.68 0.66
CA SER A 328 17.51 23.28 1.51
C SER A 328 16.42 22.62 0.69
N GLN A 329 15.77 21.62 1.28
CA GLN A 329 14.57 20.98 0.78
C GLN A 329 13.39 21.39 1.64
N ALA A 330 12.24 21.56 1.02
CA ALA A 330 10.97 21.79 1.68
C ALA A 330 9.90 20.96 0.99
N THR A 331 8.93 20.49 1.75
CA THR A 331 7.80 19.76 1.20
C THR A 331 6.53 20.61 1.27
N THR A 332 5.72 20.59 0.21
CA THR A 332 4.35 21.12 0.23
C THR A 332 3.37 20.00 -0.06
N LEU A 333 2.17 20.10 0.52
CA LEU A 333 1.05 19.19 0.24
C LEU A 333 -0.01 19.96 -0.51
N GLU A 334 -0.26 19.54 -1.75
CA GLU A 334 -1.29 20.11 -2.63
C GLU A 334 -2.48 19.14 -2.62
N ILE A 335 -3.60 19.50 -1.99
CA ILE A 335 -4.75 18.61 -1.83
C ILE A 335 -5.84 18.98 -2.82
N PHE A 336 -6.11 18.08 -3.76
CA PHE A 336 -7.20 18.18 -4.73
C PHE A 336 -8.49 17.66 -4.10
N ARG A 337 -9.56 18.47 -4.13
CA ARG A 337 -10.92 18.09 -3.73
C ARG A 337 -11.66 17.55 -4.94
N VAL A 338 -11.49 16.25 -5.21
CA VAL A 338 -11.82 15.63 -6.49
C VAL A 338 -13.31 15.63 -6.80
N ARG A 339 -14.17 15.53 -5.78
CA ARG A 339 -15.62 15.48 -5.96
C ARG A 339 -16.27 16.85 -6.12
N GLU A 340 -15.56 17.92 -5.76
CA GLU A 340 -16.08 19.28 -5.86
C GLU A 340 -15.98 19.81 -7.30
N LYS A 341 -16.91 20.71 -7.67
CA LYS A 341 -16.95 21.34 -8.99
C LYS A 341 -15.64 22.09 -9.27
N GLY A 342 -15.03 21.82 -10.43
CA GLY A 342 -13.78 22.44 -10.85
C GLY A 342 -12.54 21.91 -10.14
N VAL A 343 -12.69 20.93 -9.26
CA VAL A 343 -11.59 20.28 -8.50
C VAL A 343 -10.65 21.33 -7.89
N PRO A 344 -11.10 22.06 -6.86
CA PRO A 344 -10.26 23.05 -6.20
C PRO A 344 -9.05 22.37 -5.54
N VAL A 345 -7.94 23.10 -5.46
CA VAL A 345 -6.70 22.63 -4.85
C VAL A 345 -6.38 23.53 -3.66
N GLU A 346 -6.12 22.90 -2.54
CA GLU A 346 -5.68 23.53 -1.31
C GLU A 346 -4.19 23.22 -1.06
N VAL A 347 -3.45 24.24 -0.63
CA VAL A 347 -2.06 24.08 -0.18
C VAL A 347 -2.03 24.07 1.34
N VAL A 348 -1.41 23.04 1.93
CA VAL A 348 -1.25 22.98 3.39
C VAL A 348 0.03 23.73 3.77
N ASP A 349 -0.13 24.99 4.16
CA ASP A 349 0.97 25.96 4.35
C ASP A 349 1.76 25.78 5.66
N THR A 350 1.32 24.93 6.56
CA THR A 350 1.91 24.80 7.92
C THR A 350 3.17 23.94 7.96
N ILE A 351 3.52 23.28 6.87
CA ILE A 351 4.63 22.33 6.82
C ILE A 351 5.90 23.05 6.37
N LYS A 352 6.90 23.10 7.26
CA LYS A 352 8.21 23.73 6.98
C LYS A 352 9.31 22.71 6.75
N ASP A 353 9.11 21.49 7.24
CA ASP A 353 10.10 20.43 7.26
C ASP A 353 9.90 19.45 6.10
N THR A 354 10.89 18.60 5.86
CA THR A 354 10.76 17.55 4.85
C THR A 354 9.80 16.46 5.32
N VAL A 355 8.75 16.19 4.55
CA VAL A 355 7.82 15.09 4.80
C VAL A 355 8.43 13.79 4.30
N ILE A 356 8.71 12.87 5.20
CA ILE A 356 9.28 11.55 4.89
C ILE A 356 8.21 10.46 4.73
N ASN A 357 7.06 10.63 5.38
CA ASN A 357 5.93 9.71 5.25
C ASN A 357 4.60 10.48 5.29
N PHE A 358 3.62 9.97 4.57
CA PHE A 358 2.26 10.50 4.49
C PHE A 358 1.27 9.34 4.40
N ALA A 359 0.19 9.38 5.16
CA ALA A 359 -0.89 8.40 5.04
C ALA A 359 -2.27 9.02 5.31
N TRP A 360 -3.20 8.77 4.38
CA TRP A 360 -4.62 9.06 4.57
C TRP A 360 -5.26 8.05 5.52
N GLU A 361 -6.21 8.50 6.31
CA GLU A 361 -7.12 7.62 7.03
C GLU A 361 -8.01 6.85 6.05
N PRO A 362 -8.03 5.51 6.10
CA PRO A 362 -8.99 4.73 5.33
C PRO A 362 -10.42 5.05 5.76
N LYS A 363 -11.32 5.26 4.78
CA LYS A 363 -12.74 5.60 5.02
C LYS A 363 -13.00 6.89 5.80
N GLY A 364 -11.98 7.72 5.97
CA GLY A 364 -12.03 9.01 6.63
C GLY A 364 -11.37 10.09 5.78
N ASP A 365 -11.28 11.29 6.33
CA ASP A 365 -10.72 12.46 5.67
C ASP A 365 -9.52 13.07 6.42
N ARG A 366 -9.04 12.38 7.48
CA ARG A 366 -7.85 12.77 8.22
C ARG A 366 -6.60 12.21 7.56
N PHE A 367 -5.48 12.85 7.83
CA PHE A 367 -4.18 12.31 7.45
C PHE A 367 -3.11 12.57 8.51
N VAL A 368 -2.07 11.77 8.45
CA VAL A 368 -0.89 11.88 9.30
C VAL A 368 0.33 12.01 8.43
N ILE A 369 1.27 12.86 8.87
CA ILE A 369 2.59 12.99 8.25
C ILE A 369 3.69 12.76 9.28
N ILE A 370 4.82 12.27 8.79
CA ILE A 370 6.06 12.24 9.54
C ILE A 370 7.03 13.19 8.84
N THR A 371 7.59 14.12 9.60
CA THR A 371 8.52 15.13 9.09
C THR A 371 9.88 15.04 9.79
N THR A 372 10.90 15.58 9.14
CA THR A 372 12.24 15.74 9.72
C THR A 372 12.89 17.03 9.23
N THR A 373 13.68 17.66 10.10
CA THR A 373 14.57 18.78 9.76
C THR A 373 15.96 18.32 9.30
N GLU A 374 16.28 17.04 9.52
CA GLU A 374 17.57 16.46 9.22
C GLU A 374 17.65 15.94 7.78
N PRO A 375 18.80 15.98 7.12
CA PRO A 375 18.97 15.41 5.79
C PRO A 375 18.75 13.90 5.79
N VAL A 376 17.82 13.43 4.97
CA VAL A 376 17.51 12.01 4.87
C VAL A 376 18.63 11.26 4.15
N GLY A 377 19.18 10.23 4.81
CA GLY A 377 20.20 9.34 4.22
C GLY A 377 21.64 9.84 4.34
N ALA A 378 21.89 10.96 4.99
CA ALA A 378 23.23 11.52 5.16
C ALA A 378 24.05 10.86 6.29
N THR A 379 23.40 10.22 7.25
CA THR A 379 24.02 9.61 8.43
C THR A 379 23.55 8.18 8.65
N ALA A 380 24.37 7.38 9.35
CA ALA A 380 23.98 6.03 9.78
C ALA A 380 22.95 6.04 10.92
N VAL A 381 22.78 7.19 11.59
CA VAL A 381 21.81 7.37 12.67
C VAL A 381 20.47 7.82 12.05
N PRO A 382 19.35 7.17 12.40
CA PRO A 382 18.03 7.61 11.95
C PRO A 382 17.76 9.05 12.40
N PRO A 383 17.15 9.88 11.53
CA PRO A 383 16.86 11.27 11.87
C PRO A 383 15.78 11.35 12.97
N LYS A 384 15.84 12.38 13.78
CA LYS A 384 14.73 12.73 14.66
C LYS A 384 13.54 13.21 13.83
N THR A 385 12.37 12.79 14.24
CA THR A 385 11.13 13.03 13.49
C THR A 385 10.08 13.71 14.36
N SER A 386 9.14 14.37 13.70
CA SER A 386 7.90 14.87 14.27
C SER A 386 6.71 14.26 13.54
N VAL A 387 5.67 13.92 14.28
CA VAL A 387 4.43 13.32 13.73
C VAL A 387 3.31 14.32 13.87
N SER A 388 2.69 14.72 12.77
CA SER A 388 1.62 15.72 12.76
C SER A 388 0.32 15.14 12.19
N PHE A 389 -0.78 15.45 12.87
CA PHE A 389 -2.13 15.01 12.54
C PHE A 389 -2.94 16.15 11.97
N PHE A 390 -3.74 15.86 10.95
CA PHE A 390 -4.57 16.86 10.26
C PHE A 390 -5.98 16.33 10.03
N CYS A 391 -6.96 17.24 10.06
CA CYS A 391 -8.35 16.97 9.65
C CYS A 391 -8.93 18.17 8.91
N PRO A 392 -9.95 17.98 8.05
CA PRO A 392 -10.67 19.10 7.47
C PRO A 392 -11.51 19.81 8.52
N GLU A 393 -11.61 21.13 8.40
CA GLU A 393 -12.46 21.94 9.26
C GLU A 393 -13.95 21.70 8.92
N LYS A 394 -14.77 21.47 9.96
CA LYS A 394 -16.22 21.40 9.80
C LYS A 394 -16.80 22.82 9.69
N VAL A 395 -17.33 23.17 8.55
CA VAL A 395 -17.98 24.47 8.29
C VAL A 395 -19.50 24.30 8.33
N LYS A 396 -20.23 25.34 8.78
CA LYS A 396 -21.70 25.31 8.80
C LYS A 396 -22.26 25.11 7.38
N GLY A 397 -23.22 24.20 7.21
CA GLY A 397 -23.93 23.97 5.96
C GLY A 397 -23.35 22.86 5.08
N ASN A 398 -22.76 21.82 5.65
CA ASN A 398 -22.18 20.65 4.96
C ASN A 398 -20.97 20.96 4.03
N ALA A 399 -20.48 22.18 4.00
CA ALA A 399 -19.23 22.49 3.33
C ALA A 399 -18.04 21.99 4.15
N VAL A 400 -17.05 21.42 3.50
CA VAL A 400 -15.78 21.01 4.13
C VAL A 400 -14.83 22.20 4.07
N GLY A 401 -14.31 22.63 5.21
CA GLY A 401 -13.29 23.68 5.31
C GLY A 401 -11.89 23.19 4.95
N ASN A 402 -10.92 24.04 5.13
CA ASN A 402 -9.51 23.69 4.86
C ASN A 402 -8.97 22.70 5.88
N PHE A 403 -7.89 21.99 5.52
CA PHE A 403 -7.24 21.06 6.44
C PHE A 403 -6.54 21.83 7.55
N LYS A 404 -6.91 21.52 8.78
CA LYS A 404 -6.32 22.08 9.99
C LYS A 404 -5.36 21.10 10.64
N HIS A 405 -4.27 21.65 11.14
CA HIS A 405 -3.38 20.96 12.04
C HIS A 405 -4.08 20.67 13.37
N LEU A 406 -4.01 19.43 13.84
CA LEU A 406 -4.59 18.99 15.11
C LEU A 406 -3.54 18.97 16.22
N ARG A 407 -2.45 18.25 16.01
CA ARG A 407 -1.40 18.03 16.99
C ARG A 407 -0.09 17.63 16.30
N THR A 408 1.04 18.01 16.90
CA THR A 408 2.37 17.50 16.56
C THR A 408 2.98 16.80 17.76
N LEU A 409 3.60 15.66 17.53
CA LEU A 409 4.40 14.90 18.49
C LEU A 409 5.86 15.02 18.08
N ASP A 410 6.63 15.74 18.88
CA ASP A 410 8.03 16.01 18.57
C ASP A 410 8.99 14.95 19.15
N LYS A 411 10.22 14.98 18.67
CA LYS A 411 11.34 14.15 19.16
C LYS A 411 11.08 12.64 19.09
N LYS A 412 10.35 12.20 18.06
CA LYS A 412 10.14 10.79 17.77
C LYS A 412 11.30 10.20 16.94
N ASN A 413 11.30 8.88 16.80
CA ASN A 413 12.15 8.14 15.87
C ASN A 413 11.31 7.46 14.78
N SER A 414 10.01 7.74 14.77
CA SER A 414 9.04 7.05 13.93
C SER A 414 9.28 7.33 12.45
N ASN A 415 9.12 6.31 11.62
CA ASN A 415 9.35 6.37 10.18
C ASN A 415 8.20 5.77 9.36
N ALA A 416 7.18 5.21 10.01
CA ALA A 416 6.06 4.56 9.33
C ALA A 416 4.72 4.85 10.02
N ILE A 417 3.65 4.88 9.22
CA ILE A 417 2.28 5.15 9.62
C ILE A 417 1.41 3.99 9.14
N TYR A 418 0.68 3.36 10.04
CA TYR A 418 -0.22 2.24 9.73
C TYR A 418 -1.62 2.51 10.28
N TRP A 419 -2.52 2.92 9.41
CA TRP A 419 -3.91 3.11 9.76
C TRP A 419 -4.68 1.79 9.84
N SER A 420 -5.60 1.70 10.79
CA SER A 420 -6.63 0.67 10.74
C SER A 420 -7.44 0.77 9.44
N PRO A 421 -7.73 -0.34 8.75
CA PRO A 421 -8.54 -0.33 7.52
C PRO A 421 -9.97 0.18 7.73
N LYS A 422 -10.43 0.24 8.98
CA LYS A 422 -11.73 0.85 9.36
C LYS A 422 -11.63 2.34 9.69
N GLY A 423 -10.43 2.91 9.69
CA GLY A 423 -10.18 4.28 10.17
C GLY A 423 -10.09 4.37 11.71
N ARG A 424 -10.16 5.58 12.26
CA ARG A 424 -10.10 5.90 13.70
C ARG A 424 -8.76 5.61 14.37
N PHE A 425 -8.24 4.38 14.28
CA PHE A 425 -7.00 3.97 14.94
C PHE A 425 -5.81 4.02 14.00
N VAL A 426 -4.66 4.43 14.54
CA VAL A 426 -3.40 4.47 13.79
C VAL A 426 -2.23 4.02 14.66
N VAL A 427 -1.32 3.26 14.07
CA VAL A 427 -0.03 2.91 14.68
C VAL A 427 1.04 3.79 14.04
N ILE A 428 1.75 4.53 14.88
CA ILE A 428 2.94 5.28 14.49
C ILE A 428 4.14 4.45 14.92
N ALA A 429 4.93 3.99 13.96
CA ALA A 429 5.93 2.97 14.19
C ALA A 429 7.35 3.42 13.84
N THR A 430 8.32 2.85 14.55
CA THR A 430 9.73 2.84 14.20
C THR A 430 10.08 1.46 13.69
N VAL A 431 10.13 1.28 12.36
CA VAL A 431 10.39 -0.02 11.73
C VAL A 431 11.77 -0.08 11.08
N ALA A 432 12.31 -1.30 10.97
CA ALA A 432 13.62 -1.58 10.40
C ALA A 432 14.75 -0.75 11.03
N ASN A 433 14.64 -0.46 12.30
CA ASN A 433 15.60 0.30 13.09
C ASN A 433 16.21 -0.61 14.17
N GLN A 434 17.54 -0.50 14.37
CA GLN A 434 18.25 -1.29 15.37
C GLN A 434 18.31 -0.63 16.75
N GLN A 435 17.97 0.67 16.84
CA GLN A 435 18.10 1.46 18.07
C GLN A 435 16.77 1.68 18.78
N SER A 436 15.67 1.67 18.06
CA SER A 436 14.33 1.90 18.58
C SER A 436 13.32 1.09 17.78
N SER A 437 12.30 0.60 18.45
CA SER A 437 11.24 -0.25 17.89
C SER A 437 9.87 0.11 18.46
N ASP A 438 9.69 1.38 18.76
CA ASP A 438 8.46 1.89 19.37
C ASP A 438 7.27 1.78 18.41
N LEU A 439 6.15 1.35 18.94
CA LEU A 439 4.85 1.26 18.29
C LEU A 439 3.86 2.05 19.13
N ASP A 440 3.54 3.26 18.71
CA ASP A 440 2.58 4.14 19.39
C ASP A 440 1.19 3.96 18.79
N PHE A 441 0.22 3.55 19.59
CA PHE A 441 -1.17 3.33 19.18
C PHE A 441 -2.03 4.53 19.56
N PHE A 442 -2.70 5.12 18.58
CA PHE A 442 -3.55 6.29 18.78
C PHE A 442 -5.01 6.02 18.38
N ASP A 443 -5.93 6.55 19.21
CA ASP A 443 -7.34 6.74 18.87
C ASP A 443 -7.57 8.22 18.52
N LEU A 444 -8.17 8.47 17.35
CA LEU A 444 -8.45 9.83 16.88
C LEU A 444 -9.90 10.28 17.18
N ASP A 445 -10.73 9.41 17.72
CA ASP A 445 -12.11 9.71 18.10
C ASP A 445 -12.35 9.37 19.59
N PHE A 446 -11.32 9.58 20.42
CA PHE A 446 -11.39 9.27 21.84
C PHE A 446 -12.46 10.10 22.55
N GLU A 447 -13.40 9.43 23.22
CA GLU A 447 -14.54 10.04 23.92
C GLU A 447 -14.39 10.03 25.45
N GLY A 448 -13.31 9.45 25.99
CA GLY A 448 -13.05 9.34 27.42
C GLY A 448 -12.53 10.63 28.06
N GLU A 449 -12.28 10.58 29.37
CA GLU A 449 -11.63 11.66 30.09
C GLU A 449 -10.18 11.83 29.62
N LYS A 450 -9.86 13.02 29.15
CA LYS A 450 -8.49 13.35 28.74
C LYS A 450 -7.61 13.56 29.97
N PRO A 451 -6.33 13.17 29.91
CA PRO A 451 -5.35 13.53 30.93
C PRO A 451 -5.29 15.06 31.09
N GLU A 452 -4.92 15.53 32.27
CA GLU A 452 -4.87 16.97 32.59
C GLU A 452 -3.95 17.74 31.64
N SER A 453 -2.87 17.12 31.18
CA SER A 453 -1.95 17.66 30.15
C SER A 453 -2.60 17.88 28.77
N ASP A 454 -3.71 17.22 28.47
CA ASP A 454 -4.36 17.22 27.18
C ASP A 454 -5.77 17.85 27.22
N LYS A 455 -6.21 18.37 28.36
CA LYS A 455 -7.55 18.98 28.54
C LYS A 455 -7.80 20.18 27.63
N ASP A 456 -6.76 20.93 27.34
CA ASP A 456 -6.84 22.12 26.47
C ASP A 456 -6.80 21.80 24.96
N MET A 457 -6.64 20.52 24.59
CA MET A 457 -6.56 20.12 23.20
C MET A 457 -7.94 19.89 22.60
N THR A 458 -8.22 20.57 21.52
CA THR A 458 -9.50 20.47 20.76
C THR A 458 -9.67 19.15 20.02
N ALA A 459 -8.58 18.41 19.82
CA ALA A 459 -8.58 17.13 19.11
C ALA A 459 -8.91 15.97 20.07
N ASN A 460 -9.76 15.06 19.62
CA ASN A 460 -10.04 13.80 20.31
C ASN A 460 -8.92 12.74 20.11
N LEU A 461 -7.70 13.19 19.94
CA LEU A 461 -6.53 12.36 19.71
C LEU A 461 -5.96 11.89 21.05
N GLN A 462 -5.94 10.60 21.30
CA GLN A 462 -5.40 9.99 22.50
C GLN A 462 -4.40 8.91 22.19
N LEU A 463 -3.24 8.95 22.85
CA LEU A 463 -2.31 7.83 22.89
C LEU A 463 -2.92 6.75 23.79
N MET A 464 -3.19 5.60 23.21
CA MET A 464 -3.80 4.47 23.92
C MET A 464 -2.75 3.58 24.58
N ASN A 465 -1.72 3.25 23.81
CA ASN A 465 -0.69 2.32 24.23
C ASN A 465 0.63 2.58 23.52
N ILE A 466 1.72 2.15 24.14
CA ILE A 466 3.05 2.06 23.56
C ILE A 466 3.51 0.62 23.70
N ALA A 467 3.77 -0.04 22.58
CA ALA A 467 4.38 -1.36 22.55
C ALA A 467 5.81 -1.28 22.00
N ASP A 468 6.62 -2.24 22.38
CA ASP A 468 7.96 -2.43 21.86
C ASP A 468 8.07 -3.82 21.22
N HIS A 469 8.59 -3.87 20.00
CA HIS A 469 8.93 -5.12 19.35
C HIS A 469 10.32 -5.01 18.72
N TYR A 470 11.34 -5.44 19.46
CA TYR A 470 12.73 -5.32 19.02
C TYR A 470 12.97 -5.84 17.61
N GLY A 471 13.55 -4.98 16.78
CA GLY A 471 13.87 -5.32 15.40
C GLY A 471 12.65 -5.47 14.48
N VAL A 472 11.49 -4.93 14.84
CA VAL A 472 10.30 -4.94 13.99
C VAL A 472 10.63 -4.38 12.60
N THR A 473 10.22 -5.11 11.57
CA THR A 473 10.41 -4.71 10.18
C THR A 473 9.13 -4.29 9.51
N ASP A 474 8.01 -4.81 9.99
CA ASP A 474 6.70 -4.57 9.41
C ASP A 474 5.58 -4.64 10.45
N VAL A 475 4.51 -3.93 10.13
CA VAL A 475 3.26 -3.87 10.89
C VAL A 475 2.10 -4.01 9.90
N GLU A 476 1.11 -4.80 10.22
CA GLU A 476 -0.08 -4.98 9.40
C GLU A 476 -1.33 -5.11 10.25
N TRP A 477 -2.40 -4.41 9.86
CA TRP A 477 -3.70 -4.57 10.44
C TRP A 477 -4.46 -5.73 9.78
N ASP A 478 -5.25 -6.43 10.55
CA ASP A 478 -6.24 -7.32 10.00
C ASP A 478 -7.35 -6.53 9.26
N PRO A 479 -8.06 -7.14 8.31
CA PRO A 479 -9.11 -6.45 7.55
C PRO A 479 -10.28 -5.95 8.40
N SER A 480 -10.52 -6.55 9.58
CA SER A 480 -11.56 -6.11 10.52
C SER A 480 -11.18 -4.87 11.31
N GLY A 481 -9.87 -4.54 11.38
CA GLY A 481 -9.34 -3.43 12.18
C GLY A 481 -9.38 -3.67 13.68
N ARG A 482 -9.46 -4.93 14.11
CA ARG A 482 -9.46 -5.33 15.53
C ARG A 482 -8.08 -5.70 16.03
N TYR A 483 -7.19 -6.09 15.12
CA TYR A 483 -5.90 -6.68 15.45
C TYR A 483 -4.76 -6.10 14.63
N VAL A 484 -3.58 -6.08 15.23
CA VAL A 484 -2.35 -5.64 14.57
C VAL A 484 -1.30 -6.73 14.67
N ALA A 485 -0.74 -7.12 13.55
CA ALA A 485 0.40 -8.00 13.48
C ALA A 485 1.70 -7.21 13.36
N THR A 486 2.71 -7.64 14.07
CA THR A 486 4.07 -7.10 13.96
C THR A 486 5.07 -8.23 13.85
N TRP A 487 6.05 -8.09 12.98
CA TRP A 487 7.09 -9.11 12.85
C TRP A 487 8.45 -8.52 12.53
N ALA A 488 9.49 -9.29 12.85
CA ALA A 488 10.86 -8.99 12.52
C ALA A 488 11.38 -10.01 11.50
N SER A 489 11.84 -9.54 10.34
CA SER A 489 12.44 -10.36 9.31
C SER A 489 13.95 -10.15 9.24
N ALA A 490 14.72 -11.19 9.47
CA ALA A 490 16.18 -11.14 9.35
C ALA A 490 16.64 -10.74 7.93
N TRP A 491 15.86 -11.10 6.90
CA TRP A 491 16.15 -10.74 5.52
C TRP A 491 16.07 -9.23 5.28
N LYS A 492 15.10 -8.54 5.84
CA LYS A 492 14.97 -7.08 5.72
C LYS A 492 16.08 -6.34 6.48
N HIS A 493 16.59 -6.90 7.56
CA HIS A 493 17.75 -6.34 8.27
C HIS A 493 19.06 -6.54 7.49
N ALA A 494 19.23 -7.67 6.79
CA ALA A 494 20.42 -7.97 6.00
C ALA A 494 20.52 -7.18 4.69
N VAL A 495 19.39 -6.77 4.11
CA VAL A 495 19.29 -6.08 2.81
C VAL A 495 19.83 -4.64 2.82
N ARG A 496 20.31 -4.11 3.94
CA ARG A 496 21.05 -2.83 3.93
C ARG A 496 22.35 -2.85 3.13
N TYR A 497 22.85 -4.03 2.74
CA TYR A 497 24.16 -4.15 2.06
C TYR A 497 24.13 -4.81 0.68
N THR A 498 23.02 -5.36 0.23
CA THR A 498 22.91 -5.94 -1.12
C THR A 498 21.57 -5.64 -1.76
N SER A 499 21.64 -5.03 -2.93
CA SER A 499 20.50 -4.68 -3.78
C SER A 499 19.87 -5.91 -4.43
N LEU A 500 19.06 -6.65 -3.69
CA LEU A 500 18.17 -7.67 -4.25
C LEU A 500 16.79 -7.49 -3.64
N LEU A 501 15.89 -6.99 -4.47
CA LEU A 501 14.47 -6.84 -4.19
C LEU A 501 13.82 -8.22 -4.08
N PHE A 502 13.69 -8.72 -2.86
CA PHE A 502 12.69 -9.71 -2.54
C PHE A 502 11.64 -9.05 -1.66
N TYR A 503 10.49 -8.73 -2.23
CA TYR A 503 9.28 -8.50 -1.46
C TYR A 503 8.84 -9.85 -0.88
N SER A 504 9.28 -10.18 0.30
CA SER A 504 8.58 -11.15 1.11
C SER A 504 7.46 -10.42 1.85
N SER A 505 6.29 -10.36 1.27
CA SER A 505 5.08 -10.11 2.02
C SER A 505 4.81 -11.35 2.86
N VAL A 506 5.30 -11.35 4.06
CA VAL A 506 4.91 -12.26 5.13
C VAL A 506 3.94 -11.47 5.98
N ILE A 507 2.83 -11.74 5.91
CA ILE A 507 1.66 -12.24 6.52
C ILE A 507 1.52 -11.95 7.98
N SER A 508 0.54 -11.18 8.11
CA SER A 508 -0.32 -10.94 9.24
C SER A 508 -0.69 -12.19 10.01
N SER A 509 -0.56 -12.11 11.22
CA SER A 509 -1.52 -12.56 12.18
C SER A 509 -1.67 -11.49 13.20
N VAL A 510 -2.65 -11.27 13.49
CA VAL A 510 -3.72 -11.06 14.32
C VAL A 510 -3.42 -11.18 15.79
N THR A 511 -3.57 -10.16 16.55
CA THR A 511 -3.95 -10.22 17.92
C THR A 511 -4.20 -8.94 18.59
N ASP A 512 -4.64 -9.07 19.59
CA ASP A 512 -5.18 -8.41 20.74
C ASP A 512 -4.28 -7.29 21.30
N ILE A 513 -4.66 -6.05 21.20
CA ILE A 513 -4.17 -4.96 22.06
C ILE A 513 -5.21 -4.68 23.12
#